data_fd3aa86a43dd15e48e1cdbfdd622169f
#
_entry.id   fd3aa86a43dd15e48e1cdbfdd622169f
#
_cell.length_a   1.000
_cell.length_b   1.000
_cell.length_c   1.000
_cell.angle_alpha   90.00
_cell.angle_beta   90.00
_cell.angle_gamma   90.00
#
_symmetry.space_group_name_H-M   'P 1'
#
loop_
_entity.id
_entity.type
_entity.pdbx_description
1 polymer ?
#
loop_
_entity_poly.entity_id
_entity_poly.type
_entity_poly.pdbx_seq_one_letter_code
_entity_poly.pdbx_strand_id
1 'polypeptide(L)'
;MRTILIDLIDTQGTFKGSGVYIRKVFLTLLKTVEDRPEYAAVHFVCTYDFNRPILYPDFSVESLSANPRVTVVDIAKTSFPEVCRQYAVDTLFLGLGQQLYYYDFTGIKARTICVLHDLYDLELTNTRLYSLVNKNQSWSKRLRALYDRYCAYLRNPSLFINRKHPYQAHIRYFRDNPDYVIVTVSDFSYHSVLHYLPFDQTKIQVLWSPEKECPVMQPVENDRLKELLRDQVKYLLVVSANRELKNPGKAIEGFLLYEQQHPQDDLYLVTIGYGRSLSDRHIDLPYLSDSDIEHAYQNCYALLYPSLFEGFGYPPLEVMKYSKPVLSSNVCSMPEILQEAPIWFSPFFATDIYKAIDTLRQADYEQLCQRSYARYLEVSERQRADLAKLVGLILS
;
A
#
# COMPACT_ATOMS: atom_id res chain seq x y z
N MET A 1 0.02 -19.96 28.48
CA MET A 1 -0.19 -19.93 27.01
C MET A 1 -0.53 -18.49 26.69
N ARG A 2 0.14 -17.87 25.75
CA ARG A 2 -0.14 -16.48 25.35
C ARG A 2 -0.91 -16.50 24.03
N THR A 3 -2.03 -15.81 23.98
CA THR A 3 -2.91 -15.79 22.81
C THR A 3 -2.82 -14.43 22.11
N ILE A 4 -2.45 -14.44 20.84
CA ILE A 4 -2.34 -13.25 20.01
C ILE A 4 -3.39 -13.31 18.90
N LEU A 5 -4.28 -12.33 18.86
CA LEU A 5 -5.22 -12.20 17.76
C LEU A 5 -4.59 -11.38 16.63
N ILE A 6 -4.59 -11.95 15.44
CA ILE A 6 -4.11 -11.31 14.20
C ILE A 6 -5.30 -11.12 13.27
N ASP A 7 -5.58 -9.87 12.93
CA ASP A 7 -6.60 -9.58 11.92
C ASP A 7 -6.03 -9.79 10.51
N LEU A 8 -6.54 -10.81 9.81
CA LEU A 8 -6.13 -11.17 8.44
C LEU A 8 -7.17 -10.79 7.37
N ILE A 9 -8.23 -10.07 7.71
CA ILE A 9 -9.35 -9.78 6.80
C ILE A 9 -8.87 -9.04 5.54
N ASP A 10 -7.91 -8.14 5.67
CA ASP A 10 -7.42 -7.35 4.52
C ASP A 10 -6.48 -8.14 3.59
N THR A 11 -6.11 -9.38 3.96
CA THR A 11 -5.46 -10.32 3.04
C THR A 11 -6.44 -11.00 2.07
N GLN A 12 -7.73 -10.71 2.19
CA GLN A 12 -8.82 -11.25 1.40
C GLN A 12 -9.42 -10.21 0.45
N GLY A 13 -10.17 -10.67 -0.54
CA GLY A 13 -11.03 -9.85 -1.40
C GLY A 13 -10.33 -9.24 -2.60
N THR A 14 -9.44 -8.29 -2.42
CA THR A 14 -8.68 -7.63 -3.50
C THR A 14 -7.24 -7.35 -3.07
N PHE A 15 -6.30 -7.44 -4.01
CA PHE A 15 -4.90 -7.14 -3.73
C PHE A 15 -4.69 -5.68 -3.30
N LYS A 16 -4.11 -5.48 -2.12
CA LYS A 16 -3.81 -4.18 -1.52
C LYS A 16 -2.46 -4.23 -0.83
N GLY A 17 -1.80 -3.06 -0.71
CA GLY A 17 -0.53 -2.95 0.01
C GLY A 17 -0.63 -3.35 1.49
N SER A 18 -1.76 -3.03 2.15
CA SER A 18 -2.04 -3.45 3.53
C SER A 18 -2.14 -4.97 3.69
N GLY A 19 -2.79 -5.67 2.74
CA GLY A 19 -2.85 -7.13 2.76
C GLY A 19 -1.48 -7.78 2.61
N VAL A 20 -0.63 -7.25 1.71
CA VAL A 20 0.76 -7.69 1.56
C VAL A 20 1.56 -7.46 2.85
N TYR A 21 1.38 -6.29 3.47
CA TYR A 21 2.00 -5.95 4.76
C TYR A 21 1.62 -6.96 5.85
N ILE A 22 0.32 -7.20 6.05
CA ILE A 22 -0.20 -8.11 7.08
C ILE A 22 0.31 -9.54 6.84
N ARG A 23 0.25 -10.00 5.58
CA ARG A 23 0.77 -11.32 5.21
C ARG A 23 2.24 -11.48 5.57
N LYS A 24 3.09 -10.51 5.21
CA LYS A 24 4.53 -10.55 5.52
C LYS A 24 4.79 -10.56 7.03
N VAL A 25 4.09 -9.74 7.79
CA VAL A 25 4.22 -9.70 9.26
C VAL A 25 3.82 -11.05 9.86
N PHE A 26 2.68 -11.62 9.44
CA PHE A 26 2.19 -12.87 10.02
C PHE A 26 3.09 -14.07 9.69
N LEU A 27 3.56 -14.20 8.44
CA LEU A 27 4.52 -15.24 8.08
C LEU A 27 5.83 -15.13 8.88
N THR A 28 6.29 -13.90 9.12
CA THR A 28 7.48 -13.67 9.94
C THR A 28 7.24 -14.03 11.40
N LEU A 29 6.05 -13.74 11.95
CA LEU A 29 5.64 -14.16 13.28
C LEU A 29 5.63 -15.69 13.43
N LEU A 30 5.00 -16.41 12.49
CA LEU A 30 4.97 -17.87 12.50
C LEU A 30 6.38 -18.46 12.51
N LYS A 31 7.22 -18.01 11.58
CA LYS A 31 8.63 -18.46 11.52
C LYS A 31 9.38 -18.15 12.82
N THR A 32 9.22 -16.94 13.38
CA THR A 32 9.90 -16.56 14.62
C THR A 32 9.51 -17.45 15.79
N VAL A 33 8.22 -17.79 15.90
CA VAL A 33 7.70 -18.65 16.99
C VAL A 33 8.14 -20.12 16.80
N GLU A 34 8.33 -20.57 15.56
CA GLU A 34 8.86 -21.90 15.25
C GLU A 34 10.36 -22.00 15.57
N ASP A 35 11.13 -20.97 15.21
CA ASP A 35 12.59 -20.95 15.36
C ASP A 35 13.06 -20.67 16.81
N ARG A 36 12.19 -20.15 17.70
CA ARG A 36 12.57 -19.69 19.05
C ARG A 36 11.78 -20.37 20.17
N PRO A 37 12.44 -21.22 20.99
CA PRO A 37 11.79 -21.98 22.06
C PRO A 37 11.09 -21.12 23.12
N GLU A 38 11.53 -19.89 23.36
CA GLU A 38 10.90 -18.96 24.31
C GLU A 38 9.45 -18.61 23.95
N TYR A 39 9.08 -18.76 22.68
CA TYR A 39 7.72 -18.54 22.18
C TYR A 39 6.91 -19.83 22.01
N ALA A 40 7.37 -20.96 22.56
CA ALA A 40 6.70 -22.26 22.43
C ALA A 40 5.22 -22.24 22.90
N ALA A 41 4.89 -21.37 23.85
CA ALA A 41 3.54 -21.22 24.40
C ALA A 41 2.65 -20.18 23.68
N VAL A 42 3.10 -19.60 22.55
CA VAL A 42 2.33 -18.64 21.78
C VAL A 42 1.33 -19.37 20.88
N HIS A 43 0.09 -18.87 20.87
CA HIS A 43 -1.00 -19.32 20.02
C HIS A 43 -1.59 -18.12 19.25
N PHE A 44 -1.87 -18.29 17.97
CA PHE A 44 -2.46 -17.27 17.12
C PHE A 44 -3.93 -17.56 16.85
N VAL A 45 -4.78 -16.56 17.06
CA VAL A 45 -6.17 -16.56 16.62
C VAL A 45 -6.27 -15.60 15.43
N CYS A 46 -6.60 -16.11 14.27
CA CYS A 46 -6.64 -15.36 13.02
C CYS A 46 -8.08 -15.11 12.60
N THR A 47 -8.43 -13.83 12.38
CA THR A 47 -9.78 -13.46 11.96
C THR A 47 -9.88 -13.40 10.43
N TYR A 48 -10.93 -14.02 9.90
CA TYR A 48 -11.31 -14.07 8.49
C TYR A 48 -12.78 -13.75 8.31
N ASP A 49 -13.15 -13.22 7.16
CA ASP A 49 -14.53 -13.20 6.67
C ASP A 49 -14.68 -14.32 5.62
N PHE A 50 -15.33 -15.42 5.97
CA PHE A 50 -15.47 -16.59 5.10
C PHE A 50 -16.32 -16.33 3.84
N ASN A 51 -16.98 -15.17 3.77
CA ASN A 51 -17.71 -14.75 2.56
C ASN A 51 -16.78 -14.03 1.54
N ARG A 52 -15.52 -13.74 1.91
CA ARG A 52 -14.58 -13.07 1.03
C ARG A 52 -13.66 -14.07 0.31
N PRO A 53 -13.30 -13.83 -0.96
CA PRO A 53 -12.38 -14.70 -1.68
C PRO A 53 -10.99 -14.67 -1.05
N ILE A 54 -10.36 -15.84 -0.98
CA ILE A 54 -8.96 -16.01 -0.59
C ILE A 54 -8.08 -15.60 -1.76
N LEU A 55 -7.10 -14.73 -1.51
CA LEU A 55 -6.17 -14.24 -2.55
C LEU A 55 -4.88 -15.06 -2.61
N TYR A 56 -4.46 -15.58 -1.47
CA TYR A 56 -3.19 -16.30 -1.34
C TYR A 56 -3.47 -17.75 -0.93
N PRO A 57 -3.06 -18.76 -1.73
CA PRO A 57 -3.31 -20.18 -1.41
C PRO A 57 -2.75 -20.62 -0.06
N ASP A 58 -1.57 -20.11 0.32
CA ASP A 58 -0.93 -20.36 1.61
C ASP A 58 -1.66 -19.69 2.80
N PHE A 59 -2.61 -18.79 2.51
CA PHE A 59 -3.52 -18.14 3.48
C PHE A 59 -4.95 -18.69 3.38
N SER A 60 -5.16 -19.87 2.79
CA SER A 60 -6.45 -20.54 2.89
C SER A 60 -6.72 -20.99 4.34
N VAL A 61 -7.99 -21.14 4.69
CA VAL A 61 -8.38 -21.61 6.03
C VAL A 61 -7.74 -22.96 6.33
N GLU A 62 -7.70 -23.84 5.33
CA GLU A 62 -7.10 -25.18 5.44
C GLU A 62 -5.60 -25.10 5.68
N SER A 63 -4.89 -24.26 4.90
CA SER A 63 -3.44 -24.08 5.03
C SER A 63 -3.06 -23.51 6.40
N LEU A 64 -3.77 -22.48 6.85
CA LEU A 64 -3.51 -21.87 8.15
C LEU A 64 -3.86 -22.81 9.32
N SER A 65 -4.98 -23.53 9.24
CA SER A 65 -5.41 -24.47 10.27
C SER A 65 -4.56 -25.74 10.36
N ALA A 66 -3.75 -26.02 9.34
CA ALA A 66 -2.76 -27.09 9.40
C ALA A 66 -1.63 -26.80 10.41
N ASN A 67 -1.38 -25.53 10.75
CA ASN A 67 -0.44 -25.17 11.80
C ASN A 67 -1.11 -25.30 13.18
N PRO A 68 -0.63 -26.18 14.10
CA PRO A 68 -1.27 -26.42 15.38
C PRO A 68 -1.28 -25.18 16.32
N ARG A 69 -0.51 -24.13 15.99
CA ARG A 69 -0.49 -22.87 16.72
C ARG A 69 -1.49 -21.85 16.22
N VAL A 70 -2.27 -22.18 15.18
CA VAL A 70 -3.18 -21.24 14.51
C VAL A 70 -4.61 -21.74 14.63
N THR A 71 -5.50 -20.87 15.08
CA THR A 71 -6.94 -21.05 15.01
C THR A 71 -7.54 -19.97 14.12
N VAL A 72 -8.30 -20.37 13.10
CA VAL A 72 -8.98 -19.43 12.19
C VAL A 72 -10.41 -19.27 12.63
N VAL A 73 -10.89 -18.02 12.73
CA VAL A 73 -12.23 -17.65 13.21
C VAL A 73 -12.96 -16.80 12.17
N ASP A 74 -14.22 -17.18 11.89
CA ASP A 74 -15.11 -16.46 10.97
C ASP A 74 -15.79 -15.27 11.67
N ILE A 75 -15.38 -14.05 11.37
CA ILE A 75 -15.96 -12.82 11.93
C ILE A 75 -17.31 -12.45 11.31
N ALA A 76 -17.77 -13.15 10.26
CA ALA A 76 -19.14 -13.02 9.80
C ALA A 76 -20.15 -13.70 10.75
N LYS A 77 -19.68 -14.60 11.62
CA LYS A 77 -20.49 -15.35 12.58
C LYS A 77 -20.27 -14.94 14.05
N THR A 78 -19.14 -14.31 14.34
CA THR A 78 -18.81 -13.90 15.70
C THR A 78 -18.14 -12.52 15.71
N SER A 79 -18.31 -11.75 16.76
CA SER A 79 -17.73 -10.41 16.89
C SER A 79 -16.32 -10.46 17.47
N PHE A 80 -15.50 -9.42 17.20
CA PHE A 80 -14.16 -9.29 17.77
C PHE A 80 -14.15 -9.38 19.32
N PRO A 81 -15.07 -8.71 20.05
CA PRO A 81 -15.14 -8.86 21.51
C PRO A 81 -15.44 -10.28 21.99
N GLU A 82 -16.26 -11.03 21.25
CA GLU A 82 -16.55 -12.44 21.56
C GLU A 82 -15.34 -13.32 21.34
N VAL A 83 -14.64 -13.16 20.22
CA VAL A 83 -13.39 -13.86 19.92
C VAL A 83 -12.36 -13.59 21.03
N CYS A 84 -12.16 -12.32 21.41
CA CYS A 84 -11.23 -11.95 22.46
C CYS A 84 -11.56 -12.60 23.79
N ARG A 85 -12.83 -12.69 24.17
CA ARG A 85 -13.27 -13.37 25.41
C ARG A 85 -13.10 -14.88 25.30
N GLN A 86 -13.55 -15.49 24.20
CA GLN A 86 -13.51 -16.94 24.00
C GLN A 86 -12.10 -17.52 24.07
N TYR A 87 -11.14 -16.82 23.49
CA TYR A 87 -9.75 -17.26 23.39
C TYR A 87 -8.83 -16.60 24.42
N ALA A 88 -9.36 -15.80 25.34
CA ALA A 88 -8.59 -15.05 26.34
C ALA A 88 -7.40 -14.32 25.70
N VAL A 89 -7.69 -13.46 24.68
CA VAL A 89 -6.67 -12.78 23.89
C VAL A 89 -5.88 -11.78 24.73
N ASP A 90 -4.57 -11.96 24.80
CA ASP A 90 -3.63 -11.07 25.49
C ASP A 90 -3.22 -9.87 24.62
N THR A 91 -2.97 -10.13 23.34
CA THR A 91 -2.52 -9.11 22.37
C THR A 91 -3.39 -9.14 21.11
N LEU A 92 -3.82 -7.97 20.69
CA LEU A 92 -4.55 -7.74 19.44
C LEU A 92 -3.64 -7.00 18.45
N PHE A 93 -3.37 -7.59 17.29
CA PHE A 93 -2.67 -6.96 16.19
C PHE A 93 -3.63 -6.60 15.06
N LEU A 94 -3.78 -5.31 14.81
CA LEU A 94 -4.53 -4.73 13.70
C LEU A 94 -3.53 -4.19 12.68
N GLY A 95 -3.22 -4.98 11.67
CA GLY A 95 -2.31 -4.59 10.58
C GLY A 95 -2.89 -3.52 9.65
N LEU A 96 -4.20 -3.25 9.75
CA LEU A 96 -4.89 -2.14 9.14
C LEU A 96 -5.82 -1.47 10.16
N GLY A 97 -5.43 -0.31 10.67
CA GLY A 97 -6.18 0.41 11.70
C GLY A 97 -7.59 0.82 11.30
N GLN A 98 -7.85 0.96 10.00
CA GLN A 98 -9.18 1.26 9.47
C GLN A 98 -10.23 0.19 9.79
N GLN A 99 -9.86 -1.01 10.24
CA GLN A 99 -10.79 -2.02 10.72
C GLN A 99 -11.65 -1.53 11.90
N LEU A 100 -11.12 -0.60 12.72
CA LEU A 100 -11.88 0.05 13.79
C LEU A 100 -13.11 0.85 13.31
N TYR A 101 -13.24 1.12 12.01
CA TYR A 101 -14.46 1.69 11.43
C TYR A 101 -15.53 0.65 11.11
N TYR A 102 -15.08 -0.53 10.71
CA TYR A 102 -15.96 -1.52 10.09
C TYR A 102 -16.52 -2.50 11.09
N TYR A 103 -15.82 -2.68 12.22
CA TYR A 103 -16.16 -3.67 13.23
C TYR A 103 -16.26 -3.04 14.62
N ASP A 104 -17.06 -3.67 15.49
CA ASP A 104 -17.15 -3.28 16.90
C ASP A 104 -15.99 -3.90 17.70
N PHE A 105 -15.26 -3.07 18.40
CA PHE A 105 -14.17 -3.44 19.30
C PHE A 105 -14.49 -3.05 20.75
N THR A 106 -15.72 -2.67 21.06
CA THR A 106 -16.12 -2.20 22.38
C THR A 106 -15.90 -3.27 23.46
N GLY A 107 -15.25 -2.91 24.55
CA GLY A 107 -15.01 -3.78 25.70
C GLY A 107 -13.83 -4.73 25.57
N ILE A 108 -13.07 -4.70 24.48
CA ILE A 108 -11.80 -5.41 24.36
C ILE A 108 -10.79 -4.79 25.33
N LYS A 109 -10.06 -5.62 26.09
CA LYS A 109 -9.05 -5.21 27.05
C LYS A 109 -7.64 -5.72 26.71
N ALA A 110 -7.49 -6.43 25.60
CA ALA A 110 -6.20 -6.89 25.13
C ALA A 110 -5.28 -5.72 24.80
N ARG A 111 -3.97 -5.87 25.05
CA ARG A 111 -2.97 -4.95 24.52
C ARG A 111 -3.12 -4.83 23.02
N THR A 112 -3.18 -3.63 22.49
CA THR A 112 -3.46 -3.43 21.06
C THR A 112 -2.28 -2.81 20.32
N ILE A 113 -1.84 -3.47 19.26
CA ILE A 113 -0.87 -2.93 18.30
C ILE A 113 -1.62 -2.64 17.01
N CYS A 114 -1.69 -1.36 16.63
CA CYS A 114 -2.51 -0.89 15.52
C CYS A 114 -1.65 -0.14 14.49
N VAL A 115 -1.68 -0.60 13.24
CA VAL A 115 -0.93 0.04 12.16
C VAL A 115 -1.81 1.06 11.43
N LEU A 116 -1.36 2.31 11.40
CA LEU A 116 -1.95 3.38 10.59
C LEU A 116 -1.00 3.70 9.43
N HIS A 117 -1.35 3.19 8.24
CA HIS A 117 -0.52 3.36 7.05
C HIS A 117 -0.50 4.79 6.55
N ASP A 118 -1.65 5.46 6.58
CA ASP A 118 -1.85 6.85 6.19
C ASP A 118 -3.17 7.39 6.74
N LEU A 119 -3.39 8.67 6.57
CA LEU A 119 -4.62 9.38 6.94
C LEU A 119 -5.22 10.14 5.75
N TYR A 120 -5.12 9.57 4.51
CA TYR A 120 -5.58 10.25 3.30
C TYR A 120 -7.04 10.72 3.41
N ASP A 121 -7.88 9.97 4.14
CA ASP A 121 -9.30 10.32 4.38
C ASP A 121 -9.47 11.62 5.17
N LEU A 122 -8.51 12.00 6.02
CA LEU A 122 -8.50 13.27 6.74
C LEU A 122 -7.82 14.38 5.93
N GLU A 123 -6.68 14.07 5.32
CA GLU A 123 -5.84 15.06 4.67
C GLU A 123 -6.42 15.55 3.35
N LEU A 124 -7.04 14.67 2.56
CA LEU A 124 -7.56 15.03 1.23
C LEU A 124 -9.03 15.46 1.20
N THR A 125 -9.81 15.23 2.26
CA THR A 125 -11.27 15.50 2.24
C THR A 125 -11.64 16.97 2.12
N ASN A 126 -10.77 17.90 2.52
CA ASN A 126 -11.02 19.34 2.50
C ASN A 126 -10.31 20.07 1.37
N THR A 127 -9.58 19.38 0.50
CA THR A 127 -8.79 20.03 -0.52
C THR A 127 -9.52 20.10 -1.86
N ARG A 128 -9.40 21.26 -2.53
CA ARG A 128 -9.75 21.42 -3.95
C ARG A 128 -9.02 20.40 -4.85
N LEU A 129 -7.96 19.77 -4.34
CA LEU A 129 -7.23 18.66 -4.97
C LEU A 129 -8.14 17.50 -5.31
N TYR A 130 -9.00 17.06 -4.40
CA TYR A 130 -9.98 16.01 -4.66
C TYR A 130 -10.94 16.37 -5.80
N SER A 131 -11.32 17.66 -5.92
CA SER A 131 -12.16 18.14 -7.00
C SER A 131 -11.41 18.33 -8.33
N LEU A 132 -10.10 18.59 -8.28
CA LEU A 132 -9.26 18.71 -9.48
C LEU A 132 -8.93 17.34 -10.10
N VAL A 133 -8.70 16.34 -9.26
CA VAL A 133 -8.49 14.94 -9.70
C VAL A 133 -9.76 14.37 -10.34
N ASN A 134 -10.94 14.75 -9.81
CA ASN A 134 -12.24 14.23 -10.27
C ASN A 134 -12.83 14.95 -11.50
N LYS A 135 -12.19 15.96 -12.05
CA LYS A 135 -12.73 16.70 -13.22
C LYS A 135 -12.90 15.85 -14.48
N ASN A 136 -12.15 14.76 -14.63
CA ASN A 136 -12.18 13.91 -15.83
C ASN A 136 -13.10 12.68 -15.71
N GLN A 137 -13.87 12.53 -14.63
CA GLN A 137 -14.82 11.43 -14.54
C GLN A 137 -16.07 11.69 -15.41
N SER A 138 -16.48 10.66 -16.15
CA SER A 138 -17.73 10.72 -16.90
C SER A 138 -18.92 10.96 -15.95
N TRP A 139 -19.95 11.66 -16.42
CA TRP A 139 -21.18 11.95 -15.67
C TRP A 139 -21.81 10.68 -15.06
N SER A 140 -21.73 9.57 -15.76
CA SER A 140 -22.23 8.26 -15.27
C SER A 140 -21.47 7.75 -14.05
N LYS A 141 -20.14 7.92 -13.99
CA LYS A 141 -19.32 7.55 -12.81
C LYS A 141 -19.61 8.48 -11.62
N ARG A 142 -19.83 9.78 -11.87
CA ARG A 142 -20.23 10.75 -10.82
C ARG A 142 -21.60 10.42 -10.23
N LEU A 143 -22.58 10.10 -11.07
CA LEU A 143 -23.92 9.68 -10.64
C LEU A 143 -23.87 8.36 -9.85
N ARG A 144 -23.05 7.41 -10.29
CA ARG A 144 -22.87 6.14 -9.58
C ARG A 144 -22.20 6.36 -8.22
N ALA A 145 -21.16 7.17 -8.14
CA ALA A 145 -20.53 7.52 -6.86
C ALA A 145 -21.48 8.27 -5.92
N LEU A 146 -22.37 9.15 -6.43
CA LEU A 146 -23.41 9.78 -5.65
C LEU A 146 -24.47 8.78 -5.17
N TYR A 147 -24.86 7.84 -6.03
CA TYR A 147 -25.80 6.77 -5.69
C TYR A 147 -25.21 5.82 -4.64
N ASP A 148 -23.96 5.38 -4.82
CA ASP A 148 -23.26 4.52 -3.85
C ASP A 148 -23.10 5.23 -2.48
N ARG A 149 -22.84 6.54 -2.49
CA ARG A 149 -22.83 7.37 -1.28
C ARG A 149 -24.20 7.44 -0.63
N TYR A 150 -25.27 7.62 -1.40
CA TYR A 150 -26.63 7.65 -0.91
C TYR A 150 -27.05 6.29 -0.33
N CYS A 151 -26.72 5.20 -0.99
CA CYS A 151 -26.96 3.86 -0.48
C CYS A 151 -26.14 3.55 0.80
N ALA A 152 -24.90 4.01 0.88
CA ALA A 152 -24.09 3.91 2.10
C ALA A 152 -24.70 4.74 3.25
N TYR A 153 -25.21 5.94 2.96
CA TYR A 153 -25.96 6.77 3.91
C TYR A 153 -27.21 6.05 4.45
N LEU A 154 -27.99 5.45 3.57
CA LEU A 154 -29.20 4.70 3.97
C LEU A 154 -28.89 3.48 4.83
N ARG A 155 -27.76 2.79 4.55
CA ARG A 155 -27.33 1.61 5.32
C ARG A 155 -26.73 1.97 6.69
N ASN A 156 -26.06 3.09 6.78
CA ASN A 156 -25.44 3.55 8.02
C ASN A 156 -25.37 5.08 8.09
N PRO A 157 -26.48 5.74 8.49
CA PRO A 157 -26.56 7.21 8.59
C PRO A 157 -25.47 7.80 9.51
N SER A 158 -25.02 7.05 10.51
CA SER A 158 -23.99 7.52 11.47
C SER A 158 -22.63 7.76 10.79
N LEU A 159 -22.31 7.07 9.71
CA LEU A 159 -21.09 7.32 8.92
C LEU A 159 -21.06 8.71 8.28
N PHE A 160 -22.22 9.34 8.06
CA PHE A 160 -22.33 10.64 7.41
C PHE A 160 -22.55 11.81 8.38
N ILE A 161 -23.16 11.54 9.52
CA ILE A 161 -23.44 12.58 10.55
C ILE A 161 -22.13 12.98 11.24
N ASN A 162 -21.16 12.07 11.34
CA ASN A 162 -19.87 12.26 12.02
C ASN A 162 -18.69 12.58 11.08
N ARG A 163 -18.93 13.23 9.95
CA ARG A 163 -17.84 13.62 9.02
C ARG A 163 -16.76 14.55 9.61
N LYS A 164 -16.97 15.08 10.82
CA LYS A 164 -15.95 15.94 11.47
C LYS A 164 -14.74 15.16 11.97
N HIS A 165 -14.86 13.85 12.22
CA HIS A 165 -13.74 13.00 12.61
C HIS A 165 -13.96 11.55 12.15
N PRO A 166 -13.49 11.15 10.95
CA PRO A 166 -13.59 9.77 10.50
C PRO A 166 -12.91 8.79 11.48
N TYR A 167 -11.94 9.24 12.29
CA TYR A 167 -11.24 8.44 13.29
C TYR A 167 -11.87 8.48 14.71
N GLN A 168 -13.14 8.87 14.86
CA GLN A 168 -13.79 8.86 16.19
C GLN A 168 -13.83 7.47 16.86
N ALA A 169 -14.00 6.42 16.07
CA ALA A 169 -13.97 5.06 16.60
C ALA A 169 -12.59 4.74 17.19
N HIS A 170 -11.51 5.12 16.52
CA HIS A 170 -10.13 4.98 17.00
C HIS A 170 -9.91 5.76 18.29
N ILE A 171 -10.27 7.05 18.31
CA ILE A 171 -10.10 7.92 19.49
C ILE A 171 -10.84 7.32 20.69
N ARG A 172 -12.09 6.86 20.50
CA ARG A 172 -12.87 6.22 21.56
C ARG A 172 -12.22 4.94 22.03
N TYR A 173 -11.87 4.04 21.10
CA TYR A 173 -11.26 2.75 21.41
C TYR A 173 -9.97 2.90 22.23
N PHE A 174 -9.04 3.75 21.80
CA PHE A 174 -7.75 3.93 22.47
C PHE A 174 -7.85 4.74 23.76
N ARG A 175 -8.86 5.60 23.92
CA ARG A 175 -9.17 6.21 25.23
C ARG A 175 -9.64 5.15 26.23
N ASP A 176 -10.50 4.23 25.79
CA ASP A 176 -11.12 3.21 26.65
C ASP A 176 -10.21 1.98 26.84
N ASN A 177 -9.17 1.83 26.03
CA ASN A 177 -8.13 0.81 26.10
C ASN A 177 -6.73 1.45 26.03
N PRO A 178 -6.17 1.88 27.19
CA PRO A 178 -4.92 2.65 27.25
C PRO A 178 -3.66 1.82 27.00
N ASP A 179 -3.72 0.49 27.01
CA ASP A 179 -2.58 -0.39 26.67
C ASP A 179 -2.53 -0.63 25.16
N TYR A 180 -1.96 0.35 24.45
CA TYR A 180 -1.81 0.30 23.00
C TYR A 180 -0.48 0.84 22.51
N VAL A 181 -0.09 0.41 21.31
CA VAL A 181 0.95 1.01 20.50
C VAL A 181 0.39 1.25 19.09
N ILE A 182 0.58 2.47 18.61
CA ILE A 182 0.30 2.81 17.19
C ILE A 182 1.61 2.70 16.42
N VAL A 183 1.56 2.00 15.31
CA VAL A 183 2.67 1.89 14.37
C VAL A 183 2.32 2.69 13.13
N THR A 184 3.22 3.57 12.70
CA THR A 184 3.15 4.27 11.41
C THR A 184 4.26 3.79 10.50
N VAL A 185 4.03 3.84 9.20
CA VAL A 185 4.94 3.25 8.21
C VAL A 185 5.96 4.25 7.64
N SER A 186 5.89 5.51 8.08
CA SER A 186 6.80 6.60 7.71
C SER A 186 6.73 7.71 8.75
N ASP A 187 7.75 8.58 8.77
CA ASP A 187 7.74 9.81 9.58
C ASP A 187 6.64 10.76 9.11
N PHE A 188 6.36 10.80 7.80
CA PHE A 188 5.21 11.53 7.27
C PHE A 188 3.90 11.07 7.92
N SER A 189 3.61 9.77 7.93
CA SER A 189 2.39 9.23 8.56
C SER A 189 2.38 9.46 10.08
N TYR A 190 3.54 9.42 10.75
CA TYR A 190 3.67 9.76 12.17
C TYR A 190 3.24 11.20 12.45
N HIS A 191 3.76 12.16 11.69
CA HIS A 191 3.40 13.57 11.86
C HIS A 191 1.94 13.83 11.51
N SER A 192 1.38 13.13 10.51
CA SER A 192 -0.06 13.18 10.21
C SER A 192 -0.89 12.69 11.39
N VAL A 193 -0.52 11.57 12.01
CA VAL A 193 -1.22 11.03 13.19
C VAL A 193 -1.18 12.04 14.33
N LEU A 194 -0.03 12.62 14.65
CA LEU A 194 0.10 13.63 15.70
C LEU A 194 -0.70 14.91 15.43
N HIS A 195 -0.80 15.30 14.16
CA HIS A 195 -1.53 16.52 13.79
C HIS A 195 -3.05 16.35 13.85
N TYR A 196 -3.56 15.22 13.40
CA TYR A 196 -5.01 15.03 13.24
C TYR A 196 -5.67 14.27 14.40
N LEU A 197 -4.91 13.49 15.16
CA LEU A 197 -5.44 12.58 16.18
C LEU A 197 -4.85 12.89 17.56
N PRO A 198 -5.67 12.88 18.64
CA PRO A 198 -5.21 13.20 20.00
C PRO A 198 -4.56 12.00 20.66
N PHE A 199 -3.57 11.37 20.00
CA PHE A 199 -2.85 10.24 20.58
C PHE A 199 -1.58 10.69 21.30
N ASP A 200 -1.21 9.94 22.33
CA ASP A 200 0.03 10.13 23.05
C ASP A 200 1.22 9.77 22.16
N GLN A 201 2.07 10.75 21.86
CA GLN A 201 3.25 10.56 21.03
C GLN A 201 4.20 9.46 21.53
N THR A 202 4.22 9.19 22.85
CA THR A 202 5.07 8.13 23.44
C THR A 202 4.59 6.72 23.09
N LYS A 203 3.36 6.61 22.61
CA LYS A 203 2.73 5.35 22.17
C LYS A 203 2.77 5.15 20.65
N ILE A 204 3.39 6.05 19.91
CA ILE A 204 3.49 5.95 18.47
C ILE A 204 4.93 5.59 18.08
N GLN A 205 5.08 4.57 17.25
CA GLN A 205 6.37 4.12 16.73
C GLN A 205 6.37 4.17 15.20
N VAL A 206 7.45 4.68 14.63
CA VAL A 206 7.69 4.63 13.19
C VAL A 206 8.43 3.35 12.88
N LEU A 207 7.76 2.42 12.20
CA LEU A 207 8.35 1.18 11.70
C LEU A 207 8.01 1.07 10.22
N TRP A 208 9.02 1.17 9.36
CA TRP A 208 8.82 1.17 7.92
C TRP A 208 8.13 -0.10 7.45
N SER A 209 7.30 0.03 6.43
CA SER A 209 6.61 -1.12 5.83
C SER A 209 7.61 -2.20 5.41
N PRO A 210 7.37 -3.48 5.74
CA PRO A 210 8.29 -4.56 5.39
C PRO A 210 8.47 -4.68 3.87
N GLU A 211 9.61 -5.21 3.46
CA GLU A 211 9.89 -5.50 2.06
C GLU A 211 8.84 -6.46 1.49
N LYS A 212 8.34 -6.15 0.30
CA LYS A 212 7.41 -7.02 -0.41
C LYS A 212 8.16 -8.25 -0.94
N GLU A 213 7.54 -9.41 -0.81
CA GLU A 213 8.09 -10.64 -1.39
C GLU A 213 8.06 -10.58 -2.93
N CYS A 214 9.17 -10.99 -3.56
CA CYS A 214 9.15 -11.21 -4.99
C CYS A 214 8.32 -12.47 -5.30
N PRO A 215 7.39 -12.40 -6.25
CA PRO A 215 6.70 -13.58 -6.71
C PRO A 215 7.70 -14.57 -7.37
N VAL A 216 7.32 -15.82 -7.42
CA VAL A 216 8.05 -16.79 -8.24
C VAL A 216 7.85 -16.39 -9.69
N MET A 217 8.96 -16.09 -10.38
CA MET A 217 8.91 -15.64 -11.77
C MET A 217 8.39 -16.76 -12.67
N GLN A 218 7.35 -16.48 -13.41
CA GLN A 218 6.76 -17.34 -14.44
C GLN A 218 7.03 -16.72 -15.83
N PRO A 219 6.96 -17.48 -16.91
CA PRO A 219 6.97 -16.90 -18.25
C PRO A 219 5.91 -15.82 -18.39
N VAL A 220 6.24 -14.74 -19.12
CA VAL A 220 5.28 -13.63 -19.33
C VAL A 220 4.00 -14.16 -19.98
N GLU A 221 2.85 -13.85 -19.41
CA GLU A 221 1.54 -14.29 -19.90
C GLU A 221 0.92 -13.27 -20.85
N ASN A 222 1.06 -11.97 -20.54
CA ASN A 222 0.46 -10.90 -21.34
C ASN A 222 1.16 -10.73 -22.69
N ASP A 223 0.44 -10.95 -23.78
CA ASP A 223 1.00 -10.94 -25.14
C ASP A 223 1.58 -9.58 -25.55
N ARG A 224 0.92 -8.47 -25.14
CA ARG A 224 1.43 -7.14 -25.44
C ARG A 224 2.72 -6.82 -24.67
N LEU A 225 2.85 -7.29 -23.44
CA LEU A 225 4.11 -7.19 -22.70
C LEU A 225 5.19 -8.06 -23.35
N LYS A 226 4.88 -9.28 -23.83
CA LYS A 226 5.83 -10.12 -24.58
C LYS A 226 6.38 -9.39 -25.80
N GLU A 227 5.53 -8.71 -26.57
CA GLU A 227 5.94 -7.91 -27.72
C GLU A 227 6.92 -6.80 -27.32
N LEU A 228 6.57 -6.01 -26.31
CA LEU A 228 7.43 -4.93 -25.80
C LEU A 228 8.82 -5.44 -25.38
N LEU A 229 8.87 -6.58 -24.69
CA LEU A 229 10.12 -7.17 -24.24
C LEU A 229 10.94 -7.78 -25.38
N ARG A 230 10.29 -8.48 -26.31
CA ARG A 230 10.93 -9.04 -27.50
C ARG A 230 11.56 -7.96 -28.38
N ASP A 231 10.83 -6.87 -28.58
CA ASP A 231 11.24 -5.76 -29.43
C ASP A 231 12.15 -4.76 -28.69
N GLN A 232 12.50 -5.05 -27.44
CA GLN A 232 13.37 -4.24 -26.57
C GLN A 232 12.94 -2.78 -26.49
N VAL A 233 11.63 -2.54 -26.47
CA VAL A 233 11.07 -1.19 -26.41
C VAL A 233 11.52 -0.48 -25.13
N LYS A 234 12.06 0.74 -25.30
CA LYS A 234 12.45 1.59 -24.18
C LYS A 234 11.22 2.33 -23.65
N TYR A 235 10.83 2.09 -22.41
CA TYR A 235 9.60 2.68 -21.86
C TYR A 235 9.70 3.19 -20.43
N LEU A 236 8.99 4.29 -20.18
CA LEU A 236 8.60 4.70 -18.83
C LEU A 236 7.40 3.88 -18.38
N LEU A 237 7.42 3.40 -17.16
CA LEU A 237 6.35 2.59 -16.59
C LEU A 237 5.53 3.40 -15.58
N VAL A 238 4.20 3.38 -15.72
CA VAL A 238 3.23 3.90 -14.75
C VAL A 238 2.33 2.77 -14.28
N VAL A 239 2.42 2.40 -13.02
CA VAL A 239 1.63 1.31 -12.44
C VAL A 239 0.37 1.82 -11.73
N SER A 240 -0.63 0.93 -11.60
CA SER A 240 -1.92 1.25 -10.93
C SER A 240 -2.61 2.47 -11.55
N ALA A 241 -2.56 2.63 -12.86
CA ALA A 241 -3.11 3.77 -13.59
C ALA A 241 -4.66 3.83 -13.55
N ASN A 242 -5.33 2.81 -13.00
CA ASN A 242 -6.76 2.81 -12.71
C ASN A 242 -7.12 3.58 -11.41
N ARG A 243 -6.12 4.01 -10.62
CA ARG A 243 -6.31 4.71 -9.33
C ARG A 243 -6.03 6.21 -9.50
N GLU A 244 -7.00 7.06 -9.18
CA GLU A 244 -6.86 8.51 -9.33
C GLU A 244 -5.71 9.12 -8.52
N LEU A 245 -5.49 8.64 -7.30
CA LEU A 245 -4.37 9.11 -6.45
C LEU A 245 -2.99 8.80 -7.04
N LYS A 246 -2.88 7.86 -7.98
CA LYS A 246 -1.64 7.60 -8.74
C LYS A 246 -1.42 8.60 -9.89
N ASN A 247 -2.41 9.48 -10.14
CA ASN A 247 -2.33 10.62 -11.04
C ASN A 247 -1.89 10.28 -12.49
N PRO A 248 -2.40 9.19 -13.10
CA PRO A 248 -1.95 8.77 -14.42
C PRO A 248 -2.24 9.82 -15.49
N GLY A 249 -3.30 10.60 -15.34
CA GLY A 249 -3.64 11.67 -16.28
C GLY A 249 -2.51 12.70 -16.45
N LYS A 250 -1.88 13.10 -15.32
CA LYS A 250 -0.74 14.04 -15.39
C LYS A 250 0.52 13.40 -15.93
N ALA A 251 0.76 12.11 -15.65
CA ALA A 251 1.85 11.36 -16.27
C ALA A 251 1.73 11.38 -17.80
N ILE A 252 0.54 11.05 -18.31
CA ILE A 252 0.27 11.02 -19.75
C ILE A 252 0.36 12.42 -20.35
N GLU A 253 -0.25 13.46 -19.74
CA GLU A 253 -0.12 14.83 -20.20
C GLU A 253 1.35 15.26 -20.31
N GLY A 254 2.18 14.96 -19.31
CA GLY A 254 3.62 15.27 -19.30
C GLY A 254 4.38 14.51 -20.38
N PHE A 255 4.04 13.24 -20.59
CA PHE A 255 4.64 12.43 -21.64
C PHE A 255 4.23 12.93 -23.05
N LEU A 256 2.97 13.29 -23.26
CA LEU A 256 2.52 13.84 -24.56
C LEU A 256 3.21 15.18 -24.90
N LEU A 257 3.49 16.03 -23.90
CA LEU A 257 4.34 17.21 -24.09
C LEU A 257 5.76 16.81 -24.50
N TYR A 258 6.33 15.79 -23.87
CA TYR A 258 7.64 15.27 -24.24
C TYR A 258 7.65 14.70 -25.67
N GLU A 259 6.67 13.88 -26.03
CA GLU A 259 6.50 13.30 -27.35
C GLU A 259 6.42 14.37 -28.46
N GLN A 260 5.70 15.47 -28.19
CA GLN A 260 5.55 16.58 -29.12
C GLN A 260 6.87 17.34 -29.34
N GLN A 261 7.69 17.50 -28.29
CA GLN A 261 8.98 18.20 -28.39
C GLN A 261 10.10 17.30 -28.95
N HIS A 262 9.96 15.98 -28.80
CA HIS A 262 10.96 14.98 -29.21
C HIS A 262 10.33 13.91 -30.14
N PRO A 263 9.86 14.29 -31.35
CA PRO A 263 9.11 13.38 -32.22
C PRO A 263 9.94 12.19 -32.73
N GLN A 264 11.28 12.31 -32.73
CA GLN A 264 12.20 11.27 -33.21
C GLN A 264 12.78 10.40 -32.08
N ASP A 265 12.42 10.66 -30.82
CA ASP A 265 12.90 9.85 -29.70
C ASP A 265 12.22 8.48 -29.65
N ASP A 266 12.94 7.46 -29.15
CA ASP A 266 12.53 6.07 -29.07
C ASP A 266 11.81 5.70 -27.76
N LEU A 267 11.54 6.70 -26.89
CA LEU A 267 10.93 6.49 -25.59
C LEU A 267 9.41 6.34 -25.69
N TYR A 268 8.87 5.31 -25.04
CA TYR A 268 7.44 5.04 -24.90
C TYR A 268 6.97 5.30 -23.47
N LEU A 269 5.66 5.49 -23.31
CA LEU A 269 4.98 5.43 -22.01
C LEU A 269 4.15 4.15 -21.95
N VAL A 270 4.37 3.33 -20.94
CA VAL A 270 3.53 2.16 -20.65
C VAL A 270 2.77 2.43 -19.38
N THR A 271 1.43 2.43 -19.46
CA THR A 271 0.53 2.48 -18.31
C THR A 271 -0.08 1.11 -18.05
N ILE A 272 -0.35 0.78 -16.78
CA ILE A 272 -1.05 -0.46 -16.41
C ILE A 272 -2.41 -0.11 -15.82
N GLY A 273 -3.48 -0.40 -16.58
CA GLY A 273 -4.86 -0.27 -16.14
C GLY A 273 -5.50 1.10 -16.36
N TYR A 274 -4.97 1.94 -17.23
CA TYR A 274 -5.60 3.23 -17.58
C TYR A 274 -6.85 3.06 -18.44
N GLY A 275 -6.90 2.01 -19.24
CA GLY A 275 -8.04 1.62 -20.07
C GLY A 275 -7.97 2.03 -21.54
N ARG A 276 -6.97 2.82 -21.96
CA ARG A 276 -6.76 3.21 -23.38
C ARG A 276 -5.40 3.84 -23.64
N SER A 277 -4.86 3.69 -24.83
CA SER A 277 -3.72 4.46 -25.34
C SER A 277 -4.17 5.81 -25.91
N LEU A 278 -3.34 6.86 -25.77
CA LEU A 278 -3.67 8.24 -26.18
C LEU A 278 -2.74 8.80 -27.26
N SER A 279 -1.66 8.09 -27.62
CA SER A 279 -0.76 8.39 -28.76
C SER A 279 -0.13 7.08 -29.25
N ASP A 280 0.64 7.17 -30.34
CA ASP A 280 1.36 6.02 -30.91
C ASP A 280 2.46 5.49 -29.98
N ARG A 281 3.04 6.36 -29.13
CA ARG A 281 4.05 5.99 -28.14
C ARG A 281 3.51 5.84 -26.72
N HIS A 282 2.18 5.91 -26.51
CA HIS A 282 1.53 5.56 -25.26
C HIS A 282 0.81 4.22 -25.39
N ILE A 283 1.28 3.23 -24.66
CA ILE A 283 0.73 1.87 -24.64
C ILE A 283 0.08 1.61 -23.28
N ASP A 284 -1.21 1.28 -23.28
CA ASP A 284 -1.88 0.84 -22.06
C ASP A 284 -1.98 -0.68 -22.04
N LEU A 285 -1.52 -1.26 -20.93
CA LEU A 285 -1.66 -2.68 -20.62
C LEU A 285 -2.84 -2.89 -19.67
N PRO A 286 -3.55 -4.03 -19.79
CA PRO A 286 -4.57 -4.39 -18.82
C PRO A 286 -3.94 -4.67 -17.45
N TYR A 287 -4.73 -5.15 -16.49
CA TYR A 287 -4.21 -5.68 -15.24
C TYR A 287 -3.25 -6.85 -15.54
N LEU A 288 -2.07 -6.80 -14.95
CA LEU A 288 -1.03 -7.81 -15.08
C LEU A 288 -0.98 -8.72 -13.85
N SER A 289 -0.55 -9.95 -14.02
CA SER A 289 -0.20 -10.84 -12.92
C SER A 289 1.01 -10.29 -12.13
N ASP A 290 1.20 -10.76 -10.91
CA ASP A 290 2.36 -10.34 -10.10
C ASP A 290 3.69 -10.66 -10.81
N SER A 291 3.78 -11.80 -11.54
CA SER A 291 4.95 -12.16 -12.34
C SER A 291 5.15 -11.23 -13.53
N ASP A 292 4.08 -10.89 -14.25
CA ASP A 292 4.17 -9.97 -15.40
C ASP A 292 4.56 -8.55 -14.95
N ILE A 293 4.07 -8.11 -13.79
CA ILE A 293 4.48 -6.82 -13.21
C ILE A 293 5.97 -6.79 -12.88
N GLU A 294 6.53 -7.89 -12.33
CA GLU A 294 7.96 -7.98 -12.07
C GLU A 294 8.79 -7.95 -13.37
N HIS A 295 8.32 -8.63 -14.43
CA HIS A 295 8.93 -8.51 -15.76
C HIS A 295 8.88 -7.07 -16.28
N ALA A 296 7.76 -6.36 -16.09
CA ALA A 296 7.63 -4.97 -16.50
C ALA A 296 8.58 -4.05 -15.72
N TYR A 297 8.76 -4.26 -14.40
CA TYR A 297 9.72 -3.53 -13.57
C TYR A 297 11.18 -3.79 -14.00
N GLN A 298 11.52 -5.04 -14.21
CA GLN A 298 12.88 -5.46 -14.59
C GLN A 298 13.32 -4.86 -15.93
N ASN A 299 12.39 -4.65 -16.85
CA ASN A 299 12.69 -4.26 -18.22
C ASN A 299 12.32 -2.82 -18.56
N CYS A 300 11.68 -2.05 -17.67
CA CYS A 300 11.44 -0.64 -17.93
C CYS A 300 12.74 0.17 -18.02
N TYR A 301 12.70 1.27 -18.76
CA TYR A 301 13.78 2.25 -18.77
C TYR A 301 13.81 3.02 -17.45
N ALA A 302 12.63 3.47 -16.96
CA ALA A 302 12.47 4.06 -15.65
C ALA A 302 11.03 3.94 -15.17
N LEU A 303 10.79 4.06 -13.86
CA LEU A 303 9.45 4.26 -13.30
C LEU A 303 9.10 5.75 -13.34
N LEU A 304 7.92 6.09 -13.83
CA LEU A 304 7.29 7.39 -13.66
C LEU A 304 6.18 7.28 -12.60
N TYR A 305 6.42 7.90 -11.43
CA TYR A 305 5.58 7.76 -10.24
C TYR A 305 4.99 9.10 -9.79
N PRO A 306 3.90 9.59 -10.44
CA PRO A 306 3.33 10.90 -10.21
C PRO A 306 2.30 10.91 -9.07
N SER A 307 2.39 9.99 -8.11
CA SER A 307 1.40 9.82 -7.04
C SER A 307 1.16 11.12 -6.28
N LEU A 308 -0.11 11.38 -5.94
CA LEU A 308 -0.52 12.55 -5.17
C LEU A 308 -0.47 12.31 -3.66
N PHE A 309 -0.53 11.05 -3.25
CA PHE A 309 -0.53 10.69 -1.83
C PHE A 309 -0.01 9.27 -1.62
N GLU A 310 0.93 9.11 -0.68
CA GLU A 310 1.49 7.81 -0.27
C GLU A 310 1.81 7.79 1.22
N GLY A 311 1.45 6.70 1.87
CA GLY A 311 1.91 6.41 3.23
C GLY A 311 3.34 5.88 3.28
N PHE A 312 3.76 5.07 2.28
CA PHE A 312 5.11 4.52 2.15
C PHE A 312 5.63 4.52 0.71
N GLY A 313 4.89 3.94 -0.27
CA GLY A 313 5.25 3.94 -1.68
C GLY A 313 6.13 2.76 -2.09
N TYR A 314 5.53 1.57 -2.26
CA TYR A 314 6.24 0.37 -2.70
C TYR A 314 6.76 0.40 -4.15
N PRO A 315 6.01 0.85 -5.18
CA PRO A 315 6.43 0.73 -6.56
C PRO A 315 7.81 1.31 -6.91
N PRO A 316 8.23 2.47 -6.37
CA PRO A 316 9.60 2.93 -6.53
C PRO A 316 10.65 1.92 -6.07
N LEU A 317 10.46 1.31 -4.90
CA LEU A 317 11.41 0.35 -4.35
C LEU A 317 11.43 -0.96 -5.15
N GLU A 318 10.26 -1.39 -5.65
CA GLU A 318 10.12 -2.57 -6.51
C GLU A 318 10.92 -2.43 -7.82
N VAL A 319 11.00 -1.22 -8.35
CA VAL A 319 11.79 -0.91 -9.56
C VAL A 319 13.27 -0.70 -9.24
N MET A 320 13.58 0.01 -8.15
CA MET A 320 14.97 0.30 -7.72
C MET A 320 15.75 -1.00 -7.41
N LYS A 321 15.08 -2.05 -6.97
CA LYS A 321 15.64 -3.41 -6.81
C LYS A 321 16.31 -3.95 -8.08
N TYR A 322 15.84 -3.51 -9.25
CA TYR A 322 16.40 -3.85 -10.56
C TYR A 322 17.35 -2.78 -11.11
N SER A 323 17.85 -1.91 -10.24
CA SER A 323 18.75 -0.80 -10.64
C SER A 323 18.11 0.14 -11.67
N LYS A 324 16.78 0.27 -11.70
CA LYS A 324 16.11 1.17 -12.63
C LYS A 324 15.90 2.53 -12.01
N PRO A 325 16.12 3.63 -12.78
CA PRO A 325 15.84 4.98 -12.30
C PRO A 325 14.36 5.20 -12.00
N VAL A 326 14.11 6.14 -11.10
CA VAL A 326 12.75 6.56 -10.72
C VAL A 326 12.61 8.06 -10.93
N LEU A 327 11.54 8.46 -11.59
CA LEU A 327 11.03 9.83 -11.59
C LEU A 327 9.84 9.84 -10.62
N SER A 328 9.94 10.60 -9.54
CA SER A 328 8.93 10.57 -8.46
C SER A 328 8.39 11.95 -8.11
N SER A 329 7.11 11.99 -7.75
CA SER A 329 6.55 13.16 -7.10
C SER A 329 7.19 13.40 -5.74
N ASN A 330 7.46 14.69 -5.42
CA ASN A 330 8.09 15.13 -4.17
C ASN A 330 7.08 15.40 -3.05
N VAL A 331 6.12 14.49 -2.83
CA VAL A 331 5.03 14.66 -1.87
C VAL A 331 4.98 13.52 -0.85
N CYS A 332 4.37 13.81 0.30
CA CYS A 332 4.11 12.86 1.39
C CYS A 332 5.38 12.12 1.84
N SER A 333 5.33 10.79 1.96
CA SER A 333 6.46 9.97 2.39
C SER A 333 7.60 9.84 1.35
N MET A 334 7.38 10.22 0.09
CA MET A 334 8.36 9.97 -0.98
C MET A 334 9.74 10.58 -0.71
N PRO A 335 9.87 11.88 -0.30
CA PRO A 335 11.18 12.45 0.00
C PRO A 335 11.92 11.73 1.14
N GLU A 336 11.21 11.27 2.16
CA GLU A 336 11.76 10.49 3.27
C GLU A 336 12.30 9.13 2.79
N ILE A 337 11.47 8.40 2.02
CA ILE A 337 11.78 7.03 1.62
C ILE A 337 12.84 6.99 0.53
N LEU A 338 12.76 7.88 -0.47
CA LEU A 338 13.61 7.79 -1.67
C LEU A 338 14.84 8.71 -1.63
N GLN A 339 14.85 9.74 -0.79
CA GLN A 339 15.94 10.70 -0.62
C GLN A 339 16.48 11.25 -1.97
N GLU A 340 17.77 11.19 -2.21
CA GLU A 340 18.41 11.74 -3.41
C GLU A 340 18.36 10.78 -4.63
N ALA A 341 17.71 9.60 -4.50
CA ALA A 341 17.72 8.61 -5.57
C ALA A 341 16.92 9.00 -6.82
N PRO A 342 15.69 9.58 -6.71
CA PRO A 342 14.88 9.91 -7.87
C PRO A 342 15.29 11.22 -8.58
N ILE A 343 14.76 11.37 -9.80
CA ILE A 343 14.53 12.69 -10.38
C ILE A 343 13.20 13.19 -9.85
N TRP A 344 13.21 14.28 -9.09
CA TRP A 344 12.04 14.85 -8.44
C TRP A 344 11.22 15.75 -9.36
N PHE A 345 9.91 15.72 -9.22
CA PHE A 345 9.00 16.66 -9.90
C PHE A 345 7.76 16.97 -9.05
N SER A 346 7.10 18.09 -9.35
CA SER A 346 5.78 18.40 -8.80
C SER A 346 4.69 17.62 -9.55
N PRO A 347 3.84 16.83 -8.87
CA PRO A 347 2.81 16.02 -9.54
C PRO A 347 1.63 16.86 -10.08
N PHE A 348 1.59 18.16 -9.79
CA PHE A 348 0.47 19.03 -10.14
C PHE A 348 0.56 19.58 -11.56
N PHE A 349 1.75 19.63 -12.15
CA PHE A 349 2.00 20.25 -13.45
C PHE A 349 2.60 19.26 -14.44
N ALA A 350 1.94 19.08 -15.58
CA ALA A 350 2.44 18.22 -16.67
C ALA A 350 3.80 18.70 -17.20
N THR A 351 4.06 20.01 -17.15
CA THR A 351 5.35 20.60 -17.56
C THR A 351 6.50 20.18 -16.66
N ASP A 352 6.26 19.93 -15.37
CA ASP A 352 7.31 19.47 -14.46
C ASP A 352 7.63 17.99 -14.69
N ILE A 353 6.61 17.18 -15.02
CA ILE A 353 6.79 15.79 -15.45
C ILE A 353 7.55 15.75 -16.78
N TYR A 354 7.17 16.58 -17.76
CA TYR A 354 7.92 16.73 -19.01
C TYR A 354 9.41 17.01 -18.75
N LYS A 355 9.72 18.02 -17.92
CA LYS A 355 11.11 18.37 -17.58
C LYS A 355 11.86 17.23 -16.89
N ALA A 356 11.19 16.46 -16.02
CA ALA A 356 11.81 15.31 -15.38
C ALA A 356 12.15 14.21 -16.40
N ILE A 357 11.30 13.97 -17.40
CA ILE A 357 11.57 13.05 -18.51
C ILE A 357 12.76 13.55 -19.35
N ASP A 358 12.78 14.83 -19.68
CA ASP A 358 13.87 15.45 -20.42
C ASP A 358 15.19 15.37 -19.65
N THR A 359 15.16 15.63 -18.34
CA THR A 359 16.31 15.46 -17.45
C THR A 359 16.83 14.02 -17.44
N LEU A 360 15.94 13.02 -17.37
CA LEU A 360 16.31 11.60 -17.43
C LEU A 360 17.07 11.26 -18.72
N ARG A 361 16.64 11.82 -19.84
CA ARG A 361 17.24 11.55 -21.16
C ARG A 361 18.62 12.19 -21.34
N GLN A 362 18.89 13.28 -20.61
CA GLN A 362 20.16 14.01 -20.65
C GLN A 362 21.14 13.57 -19.57
N ALA A 363 20.66 12.89 -18.52
CA ALA A 363 21.47 12.48 -17.38
C ALA A 363 22.37 11.27 -17.72
N ASP A 364 23.41 11.09 -16.90
CA ASP A 364 24.15 9.84 -16.84
C ASP A 364 23.25 8.72 -16.30
N TYR A 365 22.76 7.90 -17.22
CA TYR A 365 21.83 6.81 -16.89
C TYR A 365 22.42 5.78 -15.94
N GLU A 366 23.70 5.43 -16.10
CA GLU A 366 24.39 4.47 -15.24
C GLU A 366 24.49 5.00 -13.81
N GLN A 367 24.80 6.28 -13.63
CA GLN A 367 24.82 6.91 -12.32
C GLN A 367 23.44 6.89 -11.66
N LEU A 368 22.36 7.12 -12.44
CA LEU A 368 20.99 7.04 -11.92
C LEU A 368 20.66 5.60 -11.46
N CYS A 369 21.06 4.60 -12.22
CA CYS A 369 20.89 3.19 -11.89
C CYS A 369 21.61 2.82 -10.58
N GLN A 370 22.87 3.21 -10.45
CA GLN A 370 23.69 2.96 -9.25
C GLN A 370 23.06 3.63 -8.02
N ARG A 371 22.62 4.88 -8.14
CA ARG A 371 21.98 5.64 -7.06
C ARG A 371 20.65 4.99 -6.64
N SER A 372 19.84 4.54 -7.59
CA SER A 372 18.61 3.79 -7.32
C SER A 372 18.88 2.53 -6.53
N TYR A 373 19.81 1.70 -6.98
CA TYR A 373 20.11 0.44 -6.32
C TYR A 373 20.72 0.63 -4.93
N ALA A 374 21.62 1.58 -4.77
CA ALA A 374 22.21 1.92 -3.47
C ALA A 374 21.12 2.29 -2.46
N ARG A 375 20.16 3.16 -2.87
CA ARG A 375 19.03 3.53 -2.00
C ARG A 375 18.12 2.36 -1.69
N TYR A 376 17.83 1.49 -2.64
CA TYR A 376 17.06 0.26 -2.40
C TYR A 376 17.70 -0.59 -1.28
N LEU A 377 19.02 -0.78 -1.30
CA LEU A 377 19.72 -1.59 -0.28
C LEU A 377 19.57 -0.99 1.13
N GLU A 378 19.73 0.34 1.26
CA GLU A 378 19.56 1.05 2.54
C GLU A 378 18.13 0.91 3.07
N VAL A 379 17.13 1.10 2.19
CA VAL A 379 15.72 0.97 2.57
C VAL A 379 15.40 -0.46 2.98
N SER A 380 15.87 -1.45 2.23
CA SER A 380 15.65 -2.88 2.48
C SER A 380 16.26 -3.32 3.82
N GLU A 381 17.43 -2.80 4.19
CA GLU A 381 18.05 -3.04 5.50
C GLU A 381 17.17 -2.50 6.64
N ARG A 382 16.71 -1.24 6.53
CA ARG A 382 15.81 -0.64 7.52
C ARG A 382 14.48 -1.39 7.61
N GLN A 383 13.88 -1.76 6.48
CA GLN A 383 12.62 -2.54 6.46
C GLN A 383 12.76 -3.86 7.22
N ARG A 384 13.88 -4.58 7.06
CA ARG A 384 14.16 -5.82 7.79
C ARG A 384 14.33 -5.58 9.29
N ALA A 385 15.07 -4.54 9.66
CA ALA A 385 15.27 -4.19 11.07
C ALA A 385 13.95 -3.78 11.74
N ASP A 386 13.12 -2.98 11.06
CA ASP A 386 11.84 -2.51 11.58
C ASP A 386 10.78 -3.64 11.63
N LEU A 387 10.79 -4.59 10.68
CA LEU A 387 9.98 -5.80 10.76
C LEU A 387 10.36 -6.65 11.98
N ALA A 388 11.65 -6.82 12.26
CA ALA A 388 12.10 -7.55 13.47
C ALA A 388 11.64 -6.87 14.76
N LYS A 389 11.68 -5.52 14.82
CA LYS A 389 11.15 -4.75 15.96
C LYS A 389 9.63 -4.94 16.11
N LEU A 390 8.87 -4.88 15.01
CA LEU A 390 7.42 -5.08 15.00
C LEU A 390 7.05 -6.48 15.50
N VAL A 391 7.73 -7.50 15.02
CA VAL A 391 7.55 -8.89 15.47
C VAL A 391 7.85 -9.01 16.97
N GLY A 392 8.95 -8.43 17.45
CA GLY A 392 9.28 -8.37 18.88
C GLY A 392 8.20 -7.66 19.70
N LEU A 393 7.67 -6.54 19.19
CA LEU A 393 6.59 -5.77 19.84
C LEU A 393 5.29 -6.58 19.93
N ILE A 394 4.94 -7.38 18.93
CA ILE A 394 3.75 -8.24 18.94
C ILE A 394 3.95 -9.43 19.89
N LEU A 395 5.15 -10.00 19.96
CA LEU A 395 5.49 -11.14 20.79
C LEU A 395 5.83 -10.75 22.25
N SER A 396 6.10 -9.49 22.57
CA SER A 396 6.32 -9.00 23.94
C SER A 396 5.00 -8.75 24.66
#